data_1905e90e09329651dc624ebfbfe87345
#
_entry.id   1905e90e09329651dc624ebfbfe87345
#
_cell.length_a   1.000
_cell.length_b   1.000
_cell.length_c   1.000
_cell.angle_alpha   90.00
_cell.angle_beta   90.00
_cell.angle_gamma   90.00
#
_symmetry.space_group_name_H-M   'P 1'
#
loop_
_entity.id
_entity.type
_entity.pdbx_description
1 polymer ?
#
loop_
_entity_poly.entity_id
_entity_poly.type
_entity_poly.pdbx_seq_one_letter_code
_entity_poly.pdbx_strand_id
1 'polypeptide(L)'
;IYSTMEPSDYSKLSDQMNDSMGRMMPLMKYLSLIIFVIVIYLLSKIVLEKNAESISLTKILGYNNREIGKIYIISTAIAVLVSVAISLPLSTVILKTMIVYLFRTFDIWLENVHIGTSIYVQVVIWDIVCYGLLSFLQYKKIQKIPMEEALKNRE
;
A
#
# COMPACT_ATOMS: atom_id res chain seq x y z
N ILE A 1 33.34 38.08 -15.29
CA ILE A 1 32.01 38.31 -15.90
C ILE A 1 31.02 37.60 -14.97
N TYR A 2 30.47 38.34 -14.00
CA TYR A 2 29.37 37.85 -13.17
C TYR A 2 28.09 38.01 -14.00
N SER A 3 27.52 36.94 -14.49
CA SER A 3 26.16 36.97 -15.04
C SER A 3 25.20 37.16 -13.88
N THR A 4 24.71 38.35 -13.68
CA THR A 4 23.58 38.63 -12.78
C THR A 4 22.37 37.96 -13.40
N MET A 5 21.91 36.83 -12.78
CA MET A 5 20.62 36.23 -13.12
C MET A 5 19.52 37.26 -12.85
N GLU A 6 18.74 37.57 -13.87
CA GLU A 6 17.57 38.45 -13.71
C GLU A 6 16.47 37.73 -12.89
N PRO A 7 15.63 38.50 -12.16
CA PRO A 7 14.48 37.92 -11.44
C PRO A 7 13.56 37.07 -12.32
N SER A 8 13.50 37.36 -13.61
CA SER A 8 12.76 36.63 -14.63
C SER A 8 13.32 35.21 -14.88
N ASP A 9 14.60 34.99 -14.65
CA ASP A 9 15.22 33.67 -14.84
C ASP A 9 14.94 32.74 -13.64
N TYR A 10 14.84 33.30 -12.43
CA TYR A 10 14.42 32.56 -11.24
C TYR A 10 12.96 32.08 -11.35
N SER A 11 12.06 32.93 -11.90
CA SER A 11 10.66 32.52 -12.09
C SER A 11 10.52 31.40 -13.13
N LYS A 12 11.25 31.47 -14.25
CA LYS A 12 11.27 30.42 -15.27
C LYS A 12 11.84 29.11 -14.74
N LEU A 13 12.89 29.17 -13.91
CA LEU A 13 13.49 27.98 -13.29
C LEU A 13 12.52 27.34 -12.30
N SER A 14 11.84 28.15 -11.50
CA SER A 14 10.81 27.72 -10.56
C SER A 14 9.64 27.05 -11.29
N ASP A 15 9.17 27.65 -12.39
CA ASP A 15 8.07 27.10 -13.20
C ASP A 15 8.46 25.80 -13.88
N GLN A 16 9.68 25.68 -14.40
CA GLN A 16 10.20 24.44 -14.98
C GLN A 16 10.36 23.34 -13.93
N MET A 17 10.83 23.67 -12.73
CA MET A 17 10.93 22.72 -11.63
C MET A 17 9.55 22.25 -11.16
N ASN A 18 8.59 23.16 -11.01
CA ASN A 18 7.21 22.85 -10.66
C ASN A 18 6.53 21.95 -11.71
N ASP A 19 6.76 22.23 -12.98
CA ASP A 19 6.18 21.47 -14.09
C ASP A 19 6.80 20.06 -14.19
N SER A 20 8.10 19.95 -13.96
CA SER A 20 8.81 18.66 -13.96
C SER A 20 8.44 17.82 -12.75
N MET A 21 8.40 18.41 -11.55
CA MET A 21 7.94 17.72 -10.33
C MET A 21 6.46 17.36 -10.41
N GLY A 22 5.63 18.26 -10.94
CA GLY A 22 4.20 18.02 -11.13
C GLY A 22 3.89 16.84 -12.05
N ARG A 23 4.75 16.57 -13.03
CA ARG A 23 4.63 15.40 -13.92
C ARG A 23 5.21 14.13 -13.32
N MET A 24 6.27 14.22 -12.53
CA MET A 24 6.89 13.05 -11.88
C MET A 24 6.07 12.50 -10.71
N MET A 25 5.41 13.37 -9.93
CA MET A 25 4.61 12.97 -8.77
C MET A 25 3.50 11.96 -9.10
N PRO A 26 2.64 12.18 -10.11
CA PRO A 26 1.61 11.20 -10.47
C PRO A 26 2.22 9.88 -10.96
N LEU A 27 3.33 9.89 -11.71
CA LEU A 27 4.01 8.67 -12.13
C LEU A 27 4.48 7.84 -10.94
N MET A 28 5.12 8.47 -9.95
CA MET A 28 5.56 7.80 -8.72
C MET A 28 4.38 7.24 -7.93
N LYS A 29 3.26 7.97 -7.86
CA LYS A 29 2.03 7.53 -7.21
C LYS A 29 1.47 6.26 -7.87
N TYR A 30 1.36 6.22 -9.19
CA TYR A 30 0.87 5.05 -9.91
C TYR A 30 1.81 3.86 -9.79
N LEU A 31 3.12 4.08 -9.87
CA LEU A 31 4.12 3.04 -9.68
C LEU A 31 4.02 2.41 -8.29
N SER A 32 3.93 3.24 -7.25
CA SER A 32 3.74 2.77 -5.86
C SER A 32 2.47 1.96 -5.69
N LEU A 33 1.37 2.37 -6.32
CA LEU A 33 0.09 1.67 -6.27
C LEU A 33 0.18 0.30 -6.95
N ILE A 34 0.86 0.19 -8.09
CA ILE A 34 1.08 -1.08 -8.78
C ILE A 34 1.90 -2.02 -7.90
N ILE A 35 3.01 -1.54 -7.33
CA ILE A 35 3.85 -2.35 -6.43
C ILE A 35 3.05 -2.82 -5.22
N PHE A 36 2.27 -1.93 -4.60
CA PHE A 36 1.40 -2.25 -3.47
C PHE A 36 0.43 -3.39 -3.80
N VAL A 37 -0.29 -3.29 -4.93
CA VAL A 37 -1.23 -4.33 -5.38
C VAL A 37 -0.53 -5.66 -5.61
N ILE A 38 0.66 -5.66 -6.24
CA ILE A 38 1.44 -6.88 -6.49
C ILE A 38 1.85 -7.52 -5.17
N VAL A 39 2.39 -6.75 -4.23
CA VAL A 39 2.87 -7.26 -2.92
C VAL A 39 1.71 -7.86 -2.14
N ILE A 40 0.58 -7.17 -2.03
CA ILE A 40 -0.58 -7.69 -1.30
C ILE A 40 -1.14 -8.94 -2.00
N TYR A 41 -1.18 -8.96 -3.34
CA TYR A 41 -1.62 -10.15 -4.08
C TYR A 41 -0.72 -11.36 -3.78
N LEU A 42 0.60 -11.18 -3.80
CA LEU A 42 1.56 -12.25 -3.49
C LEU A 42 1.43 -12.74 -2.04
N LEU A 43 1.35 -11.82 -1.07
CA LEU A 43 1.13 -12.17 0.33
C LEU A 43 -0.18 -12.93 0.52
N SER A 44 -1.25 -12.47 -0.10
CA SER A 44 -2.56 -13.15 -0.05
C SER A 44 -2.50 -14.55 -0.66
N LYS A 45 -1.76 -14.70 -1.76
CA LYS A 45 -1.55 -16.00 -2.40
C LYS A 45 -0.81 -16.96 -1.45
N ILE A 46 0.29 -16.52 -0.86
CA ILE A 46 1.09 -17.31 0.09
C ILE A 46 0.27 -17.73 1.31
N VAL A 47 -0.48 -16.79 1.90
CA VAL A 47 -1.35 -17.08 3.05
C VAL A 47 -2.41 -18.13 2.71
N LEU A 48 -3.05 -18.03 1.56
CA LEU A 48 -4.05 -19.00 1.13
C LEU A 48 -3.44 -20.37 0.83
N GLU A 49 -2.30 -20.42 0.17
CA GLU A 49 -1.59 -21.68 -0.13
C GLU A 49 -1.14 -22.37 1.17
N LYS A 50 -0.58 -21.62 2.11
CA LYS A 50 -0.16 -22.15 3.42
C LYS A 50 -1.34 -22.67 4.25
N ASN A 51 -2.53 -22.10 4.09
CA ASN A 51 -3.72 -22.51 4.83
C ASN A 51 -4.67 -23.39 4.01
N ALA A 52 -4.30 -23.82 2.81
CA ALA A 52 -5.15 -24.60 1.92
C ALA A 52 -5.60 -25.92 2.57
N GLU A 53 -4.73 -26.61 3.28
CA GLU A 53 -5.04 -27.83 4.03
C GLU A 53 -6.07 -27.57 5.14
N SER A 54 -5.88 -26.53 5.96
CA SER A 54 -6.85 -26.16 7.01
C SER A 54 -8.20 -25.76 6.42
N ILE A 55 -8.22 -25.08 5.28
CA ILE A 55 -9.44 -24.71 4.55
C ILE A 55 -10.14 -25.98 4.04
N SER A 56 -9.40 -26.94 3.50
CA SER A 56 -9.92 -28.20 3.00
C SER A 56 -10.50 -29.04 4.14
N LEU A 57 -9.80 -29.19 5.26
CA LEU A 57 -10.30 -29.87 6.47
C LEU A 57 -11.61 -29.24 6.99
N THR A 58 -11.66 -27.91 7.03
CA THR A 58 -12.88 -27.19 7.46
C THR A 58 -14.06 -27.44 6.52
N LYS A 59 -13.81 -27.59 5.21
CA LYS A 59 -14.83 -27.96 4.22
C LYS A 59 -15.34 -29.41 4.45
N ILE A 60 -14.44 -30.33 4.77
CA ILE A 60 -14.80 -31.74 5.08
C ILE A 60 -15.68 -31.79 6.35
N LEU A 61 -15.45 -30.93 7.32
CA LEU A 61 -16.28 -30.78 8.54
C LEU A 61 -17.65 -30.16 8.26
N GLY A 62 -17.97 -29.83 7.00
CA GLY A 62 -19.30 -29.36 6.61
C GLY A 62 -19.50 -27.85 6.63
N TYR A 63 -18.44 -27.07 6.87
CA TYR A 63 -18.55 -25.62 6.82
C TYR A 63 -18.75 -25.12 5.39
N ASN A 64 -19.63 -24.13 5.24
CA ASN A 64 -19.91 -23.53 3.94
C ASN A 64 -18.73 -22.62 3.49
N ASN A 65 -18.50 -22.58 2.17
CA ASN A 65 -17.48 -21.69 1.56
C ASN A 65 -17.61 -20.23 1.99
N ARG A 66 -18.83 -19.76 2.29
CA ARG A 66 -19.08 -18.39 2.78
C ARG A 66 -18.57 -18.19 4.21
N GLU A 67 -18.73 -19.16 5.07
CA GLU A 67 -18.30 -19.09 6.47
C GLU A 67 -16.78 -19.11 6.57
N ILE A 68 -16.15 -20.01 5.84
CA ILE A 68 -14.69 -20.10 5.73
C ILE A 68 -14.13 -18.79 5.16
N GLY A 69 -14.67 -18.32 4.04
CA GLY A 69 -14.25 -17.06 3.41
C GLY A 69 -14.38 -15.87 4.36
N LYS A 70 -15.46 -15.80 5.13
CA LYS A 70 -15.69 -14.74 6.10
C LYS A 70 -14.63 -14.71 7.20
N ILE A 71 -14.26 -15.87 7.75
CA ILE A 71 -13.22 -15.96 8.80
C ILE A 71 -11.88 -15.44 8.27
N TYR A 72 -11.43 -15.91 7.11
CA TYR A 72 -10.14 -15.49 6.53
C TYR A 72 -10.14 -14.02 6.11
N ILE A 73 -11.21 -13.52 5.49
CA ILE A 73 -11.32 -12.13 5.05
C ILE A 73 -11.38 -11.19 6.26
N ILE A 74 -12.11 -11.52 7.32
CA ILE A 74 -12.18 -10.68 8.52
C ILE A 74 -10.82 -10.63 9.22
N SER A 75 -10.12 -11.77 9.36
CA SER A 75 -8.81 -11.80 9.97
C SER A 75 -7.79 -10.94 9.21
N THR A 76 -7.79 -11.03 7.89
CA THR A 76 -6.92 -10.18 7.05
C THR A 76 -7.35 -8.72 7.06
N ALA A 77 -8.65 -8.42 7.13
CA ALA A 77 -9.16 -7.05 7.25
C ALA A 77 -8.67 -6.37 8.53
N ILE A 78 -8.76 -7.06 9.66
CA ILE A 78 -8.27 -6.54 10.95
C ILE A 78 -6.76 -6.28 10.88
N ALA A 79 -5.99 -7.22 10.32
CA ALA A 79 -4.54 -7.05 10.16
C ALA A 79 -4.21 -5.84 9.29
N VAL A 80 -4.91 -5.63 8.17
CA VAL A 80 -4.72 -4.48 7.28
C VAL A 80 -5.07 -3.18 8.00
N LEU A 81 -6.19 -3.10 8.70
CA LEU A 81 -6.60 -1.90 9.45
C LEU A 81 -5.57 -1.52 10.52
N VAL A 82 -5.09 -2.51 11.28
CA VAL A 82 -4.03 -2.28 12.30
C VAL A 82 -2.74 -1.83 11.63
N SER A 83 -2.35 -2.45 10.53
CA SER A 83 -1.14 -2.08 9.76
C SER A 83 -1.23 -0.64 9.24
N VAL A 84 -2.36 -0.22 8.68
CA VAL A 84 -2.58 1.15 8.20
C VAL A 84 -2.51 2.14 9.37
N ALA A 85 -3.15 1.83 10.50
CA ALA A 85 -3.15 2.70 11.69
C ALA A 85 -1.73 2.92 12.25
N ILE A 86 -0.85 1.93 12.14
CA ILE A 86 0.55 2.03 12.60
C ILE A 86 1.42 2.69 11.52
N SER A 87 1.24 2.33 10.25
CA SER A 87 2.10 2.79 9.16
C SER A 87 1.95 4.28 8.86
N LEU A 88 0.76 4.85 9.01
CA LEU A 88 0.52 6.28 8.76
C LEU A 88 1.35 7.21 9.65
N PRO A 89 1.31 7.08 11.00
CA PRO A 89 2.14 7.92 11.85
C PRO A 89 3.64 7.61 11.65
N LEU A 90 4.01 6.35 11.47
CA LEU A 90 5.39 5.95 11.26
C LEU A 90 5.96 6.57 9.97
N SER A 91 5.25 6.47 8.86
CA SER A 91 5.66 7.07 7.59
C SER A 91 5.77 8.59 7.68
N THR A 92 4.88 9.23 8.43
CA THR A 92 4.92 10.69 8.67
C THR A 92 6.19 11.11 9.40
N VAL A 93 6.56 10.37 10.46
CA VAL A 93 7.79 10.64 11.23
C VAL A 93 9.02 10.43 10.35
N ILE A 94 9.07 9.33 9.59
CA ILE A 94 10.19 9.03 8.69
C ILE A 94 10.34 10.12 7.63
N LEU A 95 9.25 10.52 6.96
CA LEU A 95 9.26 11.56 5.93
C LEU A 95 9.72 12.90 6.49
N LYS A 96 9.17 13.33 7.64
CA LYS A 96 9.58 14.58 8.28
C LYS A 96 11.08 14.57 8.64
N THR A 97 11.56 13.48 9.23
CA THR A 97 12.96 13.34 9.60
C THR A 97 13.87 13.36 8.36
N MET A 98 13.48 12.67 7.31
CA MET A 98 14.22 12.59 6.06
C MET A 98 14.29 13.97 5.37
N ILE A 99 13.18 14.67 5.32
CA ILE A 99 13.12 16.04 4.76
C ILE A 99 14.02 16.98 5.56
N VAL A 100 13.90 17.01 6.89
CA VAL A 100 14.74 17.86 7.75
C VAL A 100 16.23 17.54 7.57
N TYR A 101 16.58 16.26 7.46
CA TYR A 101 17.97 15.85 7.22
C TYR A 101 18.50 16.34 5.87
N LEU A 102 17.73 16.17 4.80
CA LEU A 102 18.08 16.64 3.47
C LEU A 102 18.29 18.15 3.44
N PHE A 103 17.37 18.92 4.01
CA PHE A 103 17.44 20.37 3.99
C PHE A 103 18.59 20.92 4.85
N ARG A 104 18.93 20.27 5.96
CA ARG A 104 20.14 20.62 6.74
C ARG A 104 21.42 20.40 5.93
N THR A 105 21.45 19.38 5.09
CA THR A 105 22.63 19.06 4.26
C THR A 105 22.83 20.10 3.14
N PHE A 106 21.75 20.74 2.70
CA PHE A 106 21.79 21.78 1.65
C PHE A 106 21.73 23.22 2.18
N ASP A 107 21.85 23.44 3.51
CA ASP A 107 21.73 24.75 4.16
C ASP A 107 20.45 25.53 3.80
N ILE A 108 19.38 24.85 3.50
CA ILE A 108 18.08 25.44 3.17
C ILE A 108 17.21 25.45 4.44
N TRP A 109 16.86 26.64 4.92
CA TRP A 109 15.94 26.81 6.05
C TRP A 109 14.50 26.58 5.60
N LEU A 110 13.92 25.45 5.96
CA LEU A 110 12.48 25.18 5.79
C LEU A 110 11.79 25.27 7.14
N GLU A 111 10.96 26.28 7.27
CA GLU A 111 10.04 26.44 8.39
C GLU A 111 8.85 25.52 8.19
N ASN A 112 8.74 24.47 8.99
CA ASN A 112 7.59 23.56 9.11
C ASN A 112 7.06 22.89 7.82
N VAL A 113 7.49 21.66 7.56
CA VAL A 113 6.86 20.79 6.56
C VAL A 113 5.47 20.35 7.06
N HIS A 114 4.42 20.92 6.49
CA HIS A 114 3.04 20.56 6.78
C HIS A 114 2.54 19.56 5.73
N ILE A 115 2.27 18.32 6.16
CA ILE A 115 1.63 17.32 5.31
C ILE A 115 0.12 17.52 5.43
N GLY A 116 -0.52 17.90 4.33
CA GLY A 116 -1.97 18.17 4.31
C GLY A 116 -2.78 16.92 4.69
N THR A 117 -3.80 17.10 5.52
CA THR A 117 -4.72 16.03 5.95
C THR A 117 -5.36 15.30 4.77
N SER A 118 -5.52 15.97 3.64
CA SER A 118 -6.04 15.39 2.40
C SER A 118 -5.22 14.20 1.90
N ILE A 119 -3.90 14.20 2.12
CA ILE A 119 -3.00 13.10 1.71
C ILE A 119 -3.31 11.85 2.52
N TYR A 120 -3.48 11.98 3.83
CA TYR A 120 -3.83 10.83 4.70
C TYR A 120 -5.16 10.21 4.30
N VAL A 121 -6.17 11.05 4.03
CA VAL A 121 -7.48 10.57 3.58
C VAL A 121 -7.39 9.84 2.24
N GLN A 122 -6.62 10.37 1.29
CA GLN A 122 -6.40 9.70 0.00
C GLN A 122 -5.72 8.34 0.16
N VAL A 123 -4.69 8.24 0.99
CA VAL A 123 -3.99 6.96 1.25
C VAL A 123 -4.96 5.94 1.82
N VAL A 124 -5.72 6.30 2.87
CA VAL A 124 -6.71 5.39 3.48
C VAL A 124 -7.77 4.93 2.48
N ILE A 125 -8.29 5.83 1.63
CA ILE A 125 -9.26 5.47 0.60
C ILE A 125 -8.66 4.46 -0.37
N TRP A 126 -7.44 4.68 -0.86
CA TRP A 126 -6.77 3.76 -1.77
C TRP A 126 -6.49 2.41 -1.13
N ASP A 127 -6.07 2.38 0.15
CA ASP A 127 -5.86 1.14 0.89
C ASP A 127 -7.16 0.32 1.01
N ILE A 128 -8.28 0.97 1.36
CA ILE A 128 -9.59 0.32 1.45
C ILE A 128 -10.03 -0.22 0.09
N VAL A 129 -9.88 0.54 -0.99
CA VAL A 129 -10.27 0.11 -2.34
C VAL A 129 -9.42 -1.08 -2.78
N CYS A 130 -8.11 -1.01 -2.64
CA CYS A 130 -7.19 -2.10 -2.99
C CYS A 130 -7.48 -3.36 -2.17
N TYR A 131 -7.68 -3.21 -0.85
CA TYR A 131 -8.03 -4.35 0.01
C TYR A 131 -9.37 -4.96 -0.39
N GLY A 132 -10.38 -4.16 -0.71
CA GLY A 132 -11.68 -4.64 -1.18
C GLY A 132 -11.57 -5.51 -2.44
N LEU A 133 -10.80 -5.05 -3.44
CA LEU A 133 -10.53 -5.81 -4.66
C LEU A 133 -9.81 -7.13 -4.36
N LEU A 134 -8.83 -7.09 -3.48
CA LEU A 134 -8.08 -8.29 -3.08
C LEU A 134 -8.92 -9.28 -2.30
N SER A 135 -9.75 -8.82 -1.37
CA SER A 135 -10.70 -9.65 -0.63
C SER A 135 -11.64 -10.40 -1.56
N PHE A 136 -12.08 -9.73 -2.63
CA PHE A 136 -12.90 -10.36 -3.65
C PHE A 136 -12.14 -11.47 -4.42
N LEU A 137 -10.89 -11.23 -4.78
CA LEU A 137 -10.03 -12.23 -5.42
C LEU A 137 -9.73 -13.41 -4.49
N GLN A 138 -9.44 -13.14 -3.21
CA GLN A 138 -9.24 -14.17 -2.18
C GLN A 138 -10.47 -15.04 -2.01
N TYR A 139 -11.65 -14.44 -1.92
CA TYR A 139 -12.90 -15.16 -1.80
C TYR A 139 -13.12 -16.15 -2.96
N LYS A 140 -12.90 -15.70 -4.21
CA LYS A 140 -12.96 -16.57 -5.37
C LYS A 140 -11.95 -17.72 -5.31
N LYS A 141 -10.76 -17.47 -4.78
CA LYS A 141 -9.70 -18.48 -4.67
C LYS A 141 -10.03 -19.51 -3.59
N ILE A 142 -10.56 -19.09 -2.44
CA ILE A 142 -11.04 -20.00 -1.37
C ILE A 142 -12.12 -20.96 -1.88
N GLN A 143 -13.02 -20.48 -2.74
CA GLN A 143 -14.05 -21.33 -3.34
C GLN A 143 -13.47 -22.45 -4.22
N LYS A 144 -12.35 -22.17 -4.89
CA LYS A 144 -11.69 -23.10 -5.82
C LYS A 144 -10.82 -24.15 -5.14
N ILE A 145 -10.51 -24.04 -3.84
CA ILE A 145 -9.73 -25.05 -3.12
C ILE A 145 -10.56 -26.33 -3.00
N PRO A 146 -10.09 -27.47 -3.56
CA PRO A 146 -10.81 -28.73 -3.50
C PRO A 146 -10.79 -29.33 -2.08
N MET A 147 -11.76 -30.17 -1.76
CA MET A 147 -11.82 -30.90 -0.47
C MET A 147 -10.72 -31.95 -0.35
N GLU A 148 -10.19 -32.41 -1.48
CA GLU A 148 -9.18 -33.47 -1.56
C GLU A 148 -7.76 -33.00 -1.21
N GLU A 149 -7.52 -31.71 -1.15
CA GLU A 149 -6.17 -31.15 -0.87
C GLU A 149 -5.61 -31.58 0.51
N ALA A 150 -6.50 -31.79 1.50
CA ALA A 150 -6.14 -32.30 2.82
C ALA A 150 -5.74 -33.77 2.82
N LEU A 151 -6.14 -34.53 1.81
CA LEU A 151 -5.83 -35.98 1.70
C LEU A 151 -4.54 -36.21 0.89
N LYS A 152 -4.21 -35.32 -0.02
CA LYS A 152 -3.07 -35.45 -0.95
C LYS A 152 -1.70 -35.23 -0.29
N ASN A 153 -1.63 -34.52 0.83
CA ASN A 153 -0.39 -34.25 1.56
C ASN A 153 -0.08 -35.29 2.65
N ARG A 154 -0.81 -36.40 2.72
CA ARG A 154 -0.58 -37.49 3.69
C ARG A 154 0.03 -38.75 3.09
N GLU A 155 0.33 -38.74 1.80
CA GLU A 155 1.16 -39.73 1.13
C GLU A 155 2.57 -39.18 0.88
#